data_a76b3da485c750a3703c755030fe02a0
#
_entry.id   a76b3da485c750a3703c755030fe02a0
#
_cell.length_a   1.000
_cell.length_b   1.000
_cell.length_c   1.000
_cell.angle_alpha   90.00
_cell.angle_beta   90.00
_cell.angle_gamma   90.00
#
_symmetry.space_group_name_H-M   'P 1'
#
loop_
_entity.id
_entity.type
_entity.pdbx_description
1 polymer ?
#
loop_
_entity_poly.entity_id
_entity_poly.type
_entity_poly.pdbx_seq_one_letter_code
_entity_poly.pdbx_strand_id
1 'polypeptide(L)'
;GMKLKFATIQNSNLKDLISLVKPTSEYSFFNFLYETGRLESHIIANFSFTLRWEYEQYIQWVISKLDTVRMGNEVKLIKEYEEGFEIILKNDIQKPIFTKNISVALGVKPLIPEFLENNLNERIFHNSEYQFHSKKGTKNILIVGGGQSALEIVVDLFNDKNSDIESITMVYRELFTHQMEDSQFAEDKIYTEMGLSNFYKLPSELKENLNKQYRFASDGASPHTIEEVYQILYANRYSKIGKQIKFNIYSECSVCDVTETDKDLDIKVTIENIYSKNQKIISADMIILATGYKQYFPKEIFSDEILSKIKKDDNYNVCISENYSLEYEGKGKIFYLNGGKHTHGVVDPNLSLNASRARKIVLSLDKTFPKPVKQDTIFGGTI
;
A
#
# COMPACT_ATOMS: atom_id res chain seq x y z
N GLY A 1 6.18 -2.96 -1.51
CA GLY A 1 6.34 -3.12 -0.06
C GLY A 1 7.68 -3.78 0.28
N MET A 2 8.05 -3.78 1.55
CA MET A 2 9.31 -4.40 2.00
C MET A 2 9.33 -5.91 1.75
N LYS A 3 10.43 -6.43 1.22
CA LYS A 3 10.63 -7.86 0.90
C LYS A 3 11.28 -8.60 2.07
N LEU A 4 10.69 -8.52 3.23
CA LEU A 4 11.16 -9.25 4.40
C LEU A 4 10.73 -10.72 4.31
N LYS A 5 11.52 -11.63 4.91
CA LYS A 5 11.34 -13.09 4.73
C LYS A 5 9.94 -13.59 5.08
N PHE A 6 9.32 -13.05 6.12
CA PHE A 6 8.00 -13.45 6.61
C PHE A 6 6.92 -12.38 6.46
N ALA A 7 7.22 -11.25 5.79
CA ALA A 7 6.22 -10.24 5.52
C ALA A 7 5.15 -10.75 4.55
N THR A 8 3.87 -10.51 4.89
CA THR A 8 2.71 -10.96 4.10
C THR A 8 2.03 -9.80 3.39
N ILE A 9 1.16 -10.10 2.43
CA ILE A 9 0.33 -9.11 1.74
C ILE A 9 -1.04 -8.89 2.41
N GLN A 10 -1.26 -9.37 3.62
CA GLN A 10 -2.54 -9.27 4.35
C GLN A 10 -3.75 -9.67 3.47
N ASN A 11 -3.58 -10.68 2.62
CA ASN A 11 -4.60 -11.14 1.69
C ASN A 11 -4.50 -12.65 1.47
N SER A 12 -5.65 -13.31 1.31
CA SER A 12 -5.72 -14.73 0.99
C SER A 12 -5.12 -15.00 -0.39
N ASN A 13 -4.44 -16.14 -0.55
CA ASN A 13 -3.92 -16.63 -1.82
C ASN A 13 -5.01 -16.94 -2.87
N LEU A 14 -6.26 -17.13 -2.45
CA LEU A 14 -7.42 -17.29 -3.32
C LEU A 14 -7.95 -15.96 -3.89
N LYS A 15 -7.60 -14.84 -3.26
CA LYS A 15 -7.92 -13.49 -3.75
C LYS A 15 -6.75 -12.96 -4.58
N ASP A 16 -6.32 -13.73 -5.57
CA ASP A 16 -5.24 -13.44 -6.50
C ASP A 16 -5.66 -12.50 -7.66
N LEU A 17 -4.87 -12.43 -8.71
CA LEU A 17 -5.15 -11.53 -9.85
C LEU A 17 -6.40 -11.91 -10.66
N ILE A 18 -6.93 -13.14 -10.54
CA ILE A 18 -7.94 -13.65 -11.48
C ILE A 18 -8.99 -14.60 -10.88
N SER A 19 -8.66 -15.37 -9.84
CA SER A 19 -9.48 -16.52 -9.41
C SER A 19 -10.90 -16.15 -9.01
N LEU A 20 -11.15 -14.99 -8.43
CA LEU A 20 -12.50 -14.52 -8.10
C LEU A 20 -13.37 -14.22 -9.33
N VAL A 21 -12.77 -14.09 -10.51
CA VAL A 21 -13.47 -13.80 -11.77
C VAL A 21 -13.50 -15.01 -12.68
N LYS A 22 -12.40 -15.75 -12.75
CA LYS A 22 -12.24 -16.96 -13.58
C LYS A 22 -11.41 -18.00 -12.82
N PRO A 23 -12.04 -18.80 -11.95
CA PRO A 23 -11.33 -19.78 -11.11
C PRO A 23 -10.49 -20.80 -11.89
N THR A 24 -10.87 -21.10 -13.14
CA THR A 24 -10.18 -22.04 -14.04
C THR A 24 -9.08 -21.39 -14.88
N SER A 25 -8.65 -20.17 -14.51
CA SER A 25 -7.61 -19.47 -15.26
C SER A 25 -6.23 -20.11 -15.06
N GLU A 26 -5.48 -20.22 -16.17
CA GLU A 26 -4.08 -20.62 -16.15
C GLU A 26 -3.17 -19.61 -15.43
N TYR A 27 -3.63 -18.39 -15.20
CA TYR A 27 -2.90 -17.32 -14.49
C TYR A 27 -3.21 -17.26 -12.99
N SER A 28 -3.85 -18.29 -12.41
CA SER A 28 -4.15 -18.34 -10.98
C SER A 28 -2.90 -18.54 -10.13
N PHE A 29 -2.94 -18.12 -8.86
CA PHE A 29 -1.86 -18.34 -7.91
C PHE A 29 -1.61 -19.84 -7.66
N PHE A 30 -2.67 -20.65 -7.65
CA PHE A 30 -2.55 -22.10 -7.54
C PHE A 30 -1.82 -22.73 -8.73
N ASN A 31 -2.10 -22.27 -9.95
CA ASN A 31 -1.40 -22.76 -11.12
C ASN A 31 0.08 -22.35 -11.11
N PHE A 32 0.39 -21.13 -10.64
CA PHE A 32 1.77 -20.71 -10.41
C PHE A 32 2.50 -21.65 -9.43
N LEU A 33 1.89 -21.98 -8.31
CA LEU A 33 2.48 -22.91 -7.34
C LEU A 33 2.67 -24.30 -7.93
N TYR A 34 1.70 -24.78 -8.73
CA TYR A 34 1.78 -26.07 -9.42
C TYR A 34 2.92 -26.10 -10.43
N GLU A 35 2.98 -25.14 -11.35
CA GLU A 35 4.03 -25.09 -12.38
C GLU A 35 5.44 -24.89 -11.81
N THR A 36 5.56 -24.27 -10.64
CA THR A 36 6.84 -24.09 -9.96
C THR A 36 7.19 -25.21 -8.98
N GLY A 37 6.36 -26.27 -8.90
CA GLY A 37 6.60 -27.44 -8.05
C GLY A 37 6.46 -27.19 -6.54
N ARG A 38 5.72 -26.14 -6.15
CA ARG A 38 5.61 -25.70 -4.74
C ARG A 38 4.24 -25.97 -4.11
N LEU A 39 3.25 -26.42 -4.88
CA LEU A 39 1.86 -26.46 -4.45
C LEU A 39 1.66 -27.27 -3.17
N GLU A 40 2.18 -28.50 -3.10
CA GLU A 40 2.04 -29.36 -1.93
C GLU A 40 2.70 -28.76 -0.69
N SER A 41 3.94 -28.27 -0.82
CA SER A 41 4.67 -27.64 0.28
C SER A 41 3.97 -26.38 0.78
N HIS A 42 3.40 -25.58 -0.12
CA HIS A 42 2.64 -24.38 0.24
C HIS A 42 1.37 -24.73 1.03
N ILE A 43 0.63 -25.76 0.60
CA ILE A 43 -0.56 -26.23 1.32
C ILE A 43 -0.19 -26.72 2.73
N ILE A 44 0.91 -27.51 2.84
CA ILE A 44 1.39 -28.02 4.13
C ILE A 44 1.86 -26.87 5.05
N ALA A 45 2.52 -25.84 4.49
CA ALA A 45 2.96 -24.67 5.26
C ALA A 45 1.79 -23.88 5.85
N ASN A 46 0.60 -23.96 5.25
CA ASN A 46 -0.67 -23.44 5.76
C ASN A 46 -0.60 -21.96 6.18
N PHE A 47 0.01 -21.11 5.35
CA PHE A 47 0.04 -19.66 5.61
C PHE A 47 -1.36 -19.05 5.57
N SER A 48 -1.71 -18.26 6.57
CA SER A 48 -2.98 -17.50 6.58
C SER A 48 -3.03 -16.45 5.46
N PHE A 49 -1.89 -15.83 5.17
CA PHE A 49 -1.73 -14.84 4.11
C PHE A 49 -0.53 -15.17 3.24
N THR A 50 -0.61 -14.78 1.96
CA THR A 50 0.49 -15.01 1.01
C THR A 50 1.73 -14.22 1.41
N LEU A 51 2.89 -14.85 1.35
CA LEU A 51 4.17 -14.17 1.57
C LEU A 51 4.42 -13.14 0.45
N ARG A 52 4.87 -11.94 0.82
CA ARG A 52 5.02 -10.82 -0.12
C ARG A 52 5.99 -11.11 -1.25
N TRP A 53 7.11 -11.76 -0.96
CA TRP A 53 8.08 -12.15 -1.98
C TRP A 53 7.54 -13.25 -2.92
N GLU A 54 6.70 -14.16 -2.42
CA GLU A 54 6.10 -15.21 -3.24
C GLU A 54 5.01 -14.64 -4.16
N TYR A 55 4.21 -13.69 -3.67
CA TYR A 55 3.25 -12.96 -4.49
C TYR A 55 3.94 -12.13 -5.58
N GLU A 56 5.11 -11.54 -5.30
CA GLU A 56 5.91 -10.86 -6.32
C GLU A 56 6.38 -11.82 -7.40
N GLN A 57 6.88 -13.00 -7.02
CA GLN A 57 7.26 -14.06 -7.98
C GLN A 57 6.07 -14.50 -8.83
N TYR A 58 4.89 -14.59 -8.23
CA TYR A 58 3.66 -14.87 -8.96
C TYR A 58 3.35 -13.79 -10.00
N ILE A 59 3.43 -12.51 -9.63
CA ILE A 59 3.24 -11.42 -10.58
C ILE A 59 4.27 -11.48 -11.72
N GLN A 60 5.55 -11.71 -11.40
CA GLN A 60 6.62 -11.85 -12.40
C GLN A 60 6.37 -13.04 -13.34
N TRP A 61 5.88 -14.16 -12.80
CA TRP A 61 5.52 -15.34 -13.59
C TRP A 61 4.32 -15.03 -14.52
N VAL A 62 3.29 -14.32 -14.07
CA VAL A 62 2.18 -13.86 -14.94
C VAL A 62 2.72 -12.94 -16.03
N ILE A 63 3.54 -11.95 -15.68
CA ILE A 63 4.14 -11.03 -16.65
C ILE A 63 4.95 -11.78 -17.71
N SER A 64 5.70 -12.81 -17.33
CA SER A 64 6.51 -13.60 -18.27
C SER A 64 5.70 -14.38 -19.30
N LYS A 65 4.40 -14.60 -19.03
CA LYS A 65 3.45 -15.26 -19.95
C LYS A 65 2.65 -14.28 -20.84
N LEU A 66 2.82 -12.98 -20.63
CA LEU A 66 2.07 -11.93 -21.33
C LEU A 66 3.00 -11.12 -22.24
N ASP A 67 2.88 -11.30 -23.53
CA ASP A 67 3.62 -10.52 -24.56
C ASP A 67 3.16 -9.06 -24.68
N THR A 68 2.01 -8.73 -24.07
CA THR A 68 1.45 -7.37 -24.04
C THR A 68 2.09 -6.46 -22.98
N VAL A 69 2.84 -7.03 -22.02
CA VAL A 69 3.49 -6.25 -20.95
C VAL A 69 4.87 -5.77 -21.43
N ARG A 70 5.08 -4.46 -21.39
CA ARG A 70 6.34 -3.83 -21.80
C ARG A 70 6.99 -3.13 -20.62
N MET A 71 7.96 -3.78 -20.01
CA MET A 71 8.75 -3.22 -18.91
C MET A 71 9.72 -2.15 -19.39
N GLY A 72 10.13 -1.23 -18.50
CA GLY A 72 11.10 -0.18 -18.82
C GLY A 72 10.58 0.95 -19.72
N ASN A 73 9.25 1.06 -19.90
CA ASN A 73 8.62 2.09 -20.72
C ASN A 73 7.91 3.12 -19.83
N GLU A 74 8.66 4.08 -19.34
CA GLU A 74 8.10 5.15 -18.52
C GLU A 74 7.34 6.16 -19.36
N VAL A 75 6.08 6.41 -19.00
CA VAL A 75 5.23 7.41 -19.64
C VAL A 75 5.68 8.80 -19.22
N LYS A 76 5.98 9.65 -20.21
CA LYS A 76 6.34 11.06 -20.02
C LYS A 76 5.12 11.98 -20.06
N LEU A 77 4.22 11.77 -21.03
CA LEU A 77 3.09 12.65 -21.28
C LEU A 77 1.98 11.91 -22.01
N ILE A 78 0.74 12.22 -21.66
CA ILE A 78 -0.48 11.75 -22.31
C ILE A 78 -1.23 12.98 -22.83
N LYS A 79 -1.57 12.97 -24.13
CA LYS A 79 -2.34 14.03 -24.78
C LYS A 79 -3.60 13.45 -25.41
N GLU A 80 -4.59 14.29 -25.68
CA GLU A 80 -5.68 13.91 -26.57
C GLU A 80 -5.19 13.76 -28.02
N TYR A 81 -5.72 12.77 -28.70
CA TYR A 81 -5.46 12.54 -30.12
C TYR A 81 -6.68 11.86 -30.76
N GLU A 82 -7.25 12.50 -31.79
CA GLU A 82 -8.45 12.00 -32.50
C GLU A 82 -9.57 11.51 -31.57
N GLU A 83 -9.82 10.19 -31.53
CA GLU A 83 -10.87 9.55 -30.73
C GLU A 83 -10.32 8.93 -29.42
N GLY A 84 -9.11 9.30 -29.00
CA GLY A 84 -8.46 8.73 -27.82
C GLY A 84 -7.24 9.53 -27.37
N PHE A 85 -6.11 8.84 -27.19
CA PHE A 85 -4.91 9.38 -26.55
C PHE A 85 -3.63 9.04 -27.33
N GLU A 86 -2.70 9.99 -27.33
CA GLU A 86 -1.30 9.84 -27.67
C GLU A 86 -0.48 9.71 -26.38
N ILE A 87 0.27 8.62 -26.24
CA ILE A 87 1.13 8.36 -25.09
C ILE A 87 2.59 8.51 -25.51
N ILE A 88 3.29 9.45 -24.92
CA ILE A 88 4.71 9.75 -25.16
C ILE A 88 5.54 9.11 -24.08
N LEU A 89 6.51 8.27 -24.46
CA LEU A 89 7.44 7.62 -23.53
C LEU A 89 8.69 8.49 -23.30
N LYS A 90 9.32 8.37 -22.11
CA LYS A 90 10.56 9.08 -21.83
C LYS A 90 11.72 8.62 -22.72
N ASN A 91 11.78 7.32 -23.00
CA ASN A 91 12.89 6.70 -23.71
C ASN A 91 12.71 6.68 -25.25
N ASP A 92 11.49 6.89 -25.75
CA ASP A 92 11.20 6.85 -27.19
C ASP A 92 10.13 7.91 -27.57
N ILE A 93 10.55 9.18 -27.51
CA ILE A 93 9.65 10.32 -27.78
C ILE A 93 9.17 10.32 -29.25
N GLN A 94 9.92 9.69 -30.17
CA GLN A 94 9.62 9.71 -31.61
C GLN A 94 8.60 8.64 -32.03
N LYS A 95 8.27 7.69 -31.14
CA LYS A 95 7.32 6.62 -31.40
C LYS A 95 6.20 6.62 -30.37
N PRO A 96 5.26 7.57 -30.42
CA PRO A 96 4.13 7.60 -29.53
C PRO A 96 3.26 6.36 -29.71
N ILE A 97 2.56 5.98 -28.63
CA ILE A 97 1.56 4.92 -28.63
C ILE A 97 0.18 5.58 -28.72
N PHE A 98 -0.63 5.13 -29.66
CA PHE A 98 -2.01 5.59 -29.79
C PHE A 98 -2.98 4.57 -29.20
N THR A 99 -3.94 5.03 -28.43
CA THR A 99 -4.94 4.17 -27.80
C THR A 99 -6.25 4.91 -27.60
N LYS A 100 -7.36 4.17 -27.66
CA LYS A 100 -8.70 4.73 -27.42
C LYS A 100 -8.98 4.99 -25.95
N ASN A 101 -8.46 4.14 -25.06
CA ASN A 101 -8.72 4.22 -23.62
C ASN A 101 -7.42 3.98 -22.86
N ILE A 102 -7.31 4.54 -21.65
CA ILE A 102 -6.15 4.37 -20.78
C ILE A 102 -6.59 3.95 -19.39
N SER A 103 -5.75 3.17 -18.72
CA SER A 103 -5.89 2.84 -17.30
C SER A 103 -4.63 3.25 -16.56
N VAL A 104 -4.77 4.10 -15.58
CA VAL A 104 -3.68 4.66 -14.78
C VAL A 104 -3.68 3.99 -13.40
N ALA A 105 -2.62 3.25 -13.11
CA ALA A 105 -2.47 2.43 -11.89
C ALA A 105 -1.09 2.64 -11.26
N LEU A 106 -0.73 3.89 -10.95
CA LEU A 106 0.60 4.25 -10.44
C LEU A 106 0.79 4.04 -8.93
N GLY A 107 -0.24 3.51 -8.25
CA GLY A 107 -0.19 3.23 -6.82
C GLY A 107 -0.27 4.50 -5.96
N VAL A 108 0.53 4.53 -4.90
CA VAL A 108 0.52 5.59 -3.87
C VAL A 108 1.92 6.16 -3.70
N LYS A 109 2.01 7.39 -3.16
CA LYS A 109 3.30 8.01 -2.80
C LYS A 109 3.59 7.87 -1.31
N PRO A 110 4.86 7.74 -0.89
CA PRO A 110 5.25 7.83 0.51
C PRO A 110 4.68 9.08 1.17
N LEU A 111 4.18 8.94 2.39
CA LEU A 111 3.75 10.09 3.20
C LEU A 111 4.94 10.57 4.03
N ILE A 112 5.66 11.57 3.51
CA ILE A 112 6.79 12.18 4.18
C ILE A 112 6.32 13.48 4.83
N PRO A 113 6.63 13.75 6.12
CA PRO A 113 6.36 15.03 6.74
C PRO A 113 7.04 16.18 5.97
N GLU A 114 6.33 17.30 5.76
CA GLU A 114 6.81 18.42 4.93
C GLU A 114 8.19 18.93 5.37
N PHE A 115 8.44 19.04 6.68
CA PHE A 115 9.72 19.49 7.22
C PHE A 115 10.89 18.52 6.94
N LEU A 116 10.62 17.29 6.50
CA LEU A 116 11.62 16.28 6.13
C LEU A 116 11.77 16.05 4.62
N GLU A 117 10.91 16.62 3.79
CA GLU A 117 10.94 16.36 2.34
C GLU A 117 12.30 16.67 1.70
N ASN A 118 13.02 17.68 2.19
CA ASN A 118 14.34 18.07 1.69
C ASN A 118 15.52 17.47 2.49
N ASN A 119 15.24 16.67 3.53
CA ASN A 119 16.25 16.13 4.44
C ASN A 119 16.43 14.61 4.32
N LEU A 120 15.78 13.99 3.32
CA LEU A 120 15.91 12.56 3.07
C LEU A 120 17.32 12.23 2.56
N ASN A 121 17.92 11.19 3.15
CA ASN A 121 19.26 10.74 2.80
C ASN A 121 19.46 9.27 3.23
N GLU A 122 20.70 8.77 3.21
CA GLU A 122 21.05 7.39 3.60
C GLU A 122 20.68 7.03 5.04
N ARG A 123 20.47 8.01 5.92
CA ARG A 123 20.14 7.83 7.34
C ARG A 123 18.72 8.25 7.70
N ILE A 124 18.06 9.03 6.84
CA ILE A 124 16.69 9.50 7.03
C ILE A 124 15.91 9.15 5.77
N PHE A 125 15.09 8.11 5.81
CA PHE A 125 14.39 7.60 4.64
C PHE A 125 13.02 7.00 4.98
N HIS A 126 12.17 6.89 3.97
CA HIS A 126 10.88 6.23 4.11
C HIS A 126 11.03 4.70 4.06
N ASN A 127 10.15 3.98 4.77
CA ASN A 127 10.17 2.51 4.82
C ASN A 127 10.06 1.82 3.45
N SER A 128 9.60 2.51 2.40
CA SER A 128 9.63 1.98 1.03
C SER A 128 11.04 1.67 0.53
N GLU A 129 12.04 2.33 1.09
CA GLU A 129 13.46 2.18 0.73
C GLU A 129 14.25 1.33 1.73
N TYR A 130 13.64 0.86 2.80
CA TYR A 130 14.27 0.16 3.91
C TYR A 130 15.26 -0.95 3.50
N GLN A 131 14.91 -1.73 2.48
CA GLN A 131 15.75 -2.84 2.00
C GLN A 131 16.99 -2.39 1.22
N PHE A 132 17.06 -1.14 0.80
CA PHE A 132 18.15 -0.60 0.00
C PHE A 132 19.20 0.14 0.84
N HIS A 133 18.87 0.47 2.09
CA HIS A 133 19.77 1.16 3.01
C HIS A 133 20.51 0.20 3.93
N SER A 134 21.81 0.39 4.07
CA SER A 134 22.66 -0.40 4.97
C SER A 134 22.45 0.04 6.43
N LYS A 135 22.25 -0.93 7.31
CA LYS A 135 22.17 -0.72 8.76
C LYS A 135 23.50 -0.98 9.48
N LYS A 136 24.57 -1.27 8.72
CA LYS A 136 25.89 -1.57 9.28
C LYS A 136 26.46 -0.36 10.03
N GLY A 137 26.90 -0.58 11.27
CA GLY A 137 27.44 0.46 12.13
C GLY A 137 26.38 1.35 12.80
N THR A 138 25.09 1.11 12.56
CA THR A 138 23.99 1.84 13.18
C THR A 138 23.68 1.23 14.55
N LYS A 139 23.69 2.05 15.60
CA LYS A 139 23.41 1.63 16.98
C LYS A 139 22.00 2.00 17.45
N ASN A 140 21.55 3.20 17.12
CA ASN A 140 20.31 3.79 17.60
C ASN A 140 19.37 4.07 16.44
N ILE A 141 18.29 3.30 16.35
CA ILE A 141 17.29 3.45 15.26
C ILE A 141 16.03 4.06 15.82
N LEU A 142 15.55 5.10 15.14
CA LEU A 142 14.22 5.68 15.36
C LEU A 142 13.28 5.23 14.25
N ILE A 143 12.13 4.67 14.62
CA ILE A 143 11.03 4.33 13.73
C ILE A 143 9.88 5.31 13.99
N VAL A 144 9.47 6.05 12.98
CA VAL A 144 8.35 6.99 13.06
C VAL A 144 7.12 6.34 12.44
N GLY A 145 6.20 5.89 13.27
CA GLY A 145 4.99 5.17 12.90
C GLY A 145 4.70 3.99 13.81
N GLY A 146 3.43 3.56 13.87
CA GLY A 146 2.95 2.46 14.71
C GLY A 146 2.08 1.45 13.93
N GLY A 147 2.11 1.47 12.60
CA GLY A 147 1.36 0.55 11.74
C GLY A 147 2.16 -0.69 11.33
N GLN A 148 1.60 -1.49 10.41
CA GLN A 148 2.18 -2.76 9.91
C GLN A 148 3.66 -2.65 9.54
N SER A 149 4.03 -1.63 8.75
CA SER A 149 5.42 -1.48 8.29
C SER A 149 6.40 -1.21 9.43
N ALA A 150 5.99 -0.44 10.44
CA ALA A 150 6.82 -0.18 11.63
C ALA A 150 7.10 -1.48 12.40
N LEU A 151 6.06 -2.29 12.60
CA LEU A 151 6.17 -3.56 13.31
C LEU A 151 7.00 -4.58 12.54
N GLU A 152 6.82 -4.70 11.22
CA GLU A 152 7.65 -5.57 10.38
C GLU A 152 9.14 -5.19 10.46
N ILE A 153 9.45 -3.88 10.50
CA ILE A 153 10.83 -3.39 10.69
C ILE A 153 11.37 -3.80 12.07
N VAL A 154 10.57 -3.68 13.13
CA VAL A 154 10.97 -4.12 14.47
C VAL A 154 11.32 -5.61 14.46
N VAL A 155 10.48 -6.46 13.86
CA VAL A 155 10.76 -7.90 13.73
C VAL A 155 12.07 -8.14 12.98
N ASP A 156 12.29 -7.45 11.85
CA ASP A 156 13.51 -7.61 11.05
C ASP A 156 14.78 -7.20 11.83
N LEU A 157 14.74 -6.06 12.52
CA LEU A 157 15.86 -5.55 13.29
C LEU A 157 16.23 -6.45 14.48
N PHE A 158 15.24 -7.04 15.15
CA PHE A 158 15.50 -8.00 16.24
C PHE A 158 16.03 -9.36 15.74
N ASN A 159 15.68 -9.73 14.50
CA ASN A 159 16.15 -10.97 13.87
C ASN A 159 17.53 -10.85 13.20
N ASP A 160 18.05 -9.63 13.02
CA ASP A 160 19.38 -9.40 12.44
C ASP A 160 20.48 -9.64 13.49
N LYS A 161 20.95 -10.89 13.55
CA LYS A 161 22.01 -11.33 14.48
C LYS A 161 23.35 -10.66 14.30
N ASN A 162 23.58 -10.04 13.13
CA ASN A 162 24.86 -9.40 12.77
C ASN A 162 24.81 -7.87 12.95
N SER A 163 23.73 -7.34 13.53
CA SER A 163 23.56 -5.90 13.72
C SER A 163 24.31 -5.36 14.93
N ASP A 164 24.80 -4.13 14.80
CA ASP A 164 25.39 -3.37 15.91
C ASP A 164 24.34 -2.67 16.77
N ILE A 165 23.05 -2.86 16.49
CA ILE A 165 21.92 -2.15 17.09
C ILE A 165 21.92 -2.30 18.62
N GLU A 166 21.94 -1.17 19.31
CA GLU A 166 21.89 -1.09 20.77
C GLU A 166 20.50 -0.64 21.26
N SER A 167 19.84 0.23 20.49
CA SER A 167 18.49 0.69 20.81
C SER A 167 17.59 0.87 19.59
N ILE A 168 16.30 0.60 19.79
CA ILE A 168 15.21 0.89 18.86
C ILE A 168 14.19 1.75 19.60
N THR A 169 13.82 2.87 19.01
CA THR A 169 12.79 3.76 19.54
C THR A 169 11.66 3.89 18.53
N MET A 170 10.42 3.69 18.97
CA MET A 170 9.23 3.96 18.17
C MET A 170 8.54 5.22 18.64
N VAL A 171 8.12 6.07 17.70
CA VAL A 171 7.32 7.28 17.95
C VAL A 171 6.08 7.24 17.06
N TYR A 172 4.89 7.31 17.65
CA TYR A 172 3.64 7.34 16.87
C TYR A 172 2.52 8.10 17.62
N ARG A 173 1.53 8.57 16.86
CA ARG A 173 0.48 9.49 17.33
C ARG A 173 -0.66 8.83 18.10
N GLU A 174 -0.91 7.56 17.83
CA GLU A 174 -1.97 6.80 18.50
C GLU A 174 -1.54 6.39 19.92
N LEU A 175 -2.48 6.06 20.78
CA LEU A 175 -2.18 5.55 22.12
C LEU A 175 -1.50 4.17 22.07
N PHE A 176 -1.95 3.34 21.12
CA PHE A 176 -1.40 1.99 20.88
C PHE A 176 -1.49 1.65 19.41
N THR A 177 -0.78 0.60 18.98
CA THR A 177 -0.86 0.05 17.64
C THR A 177 -2.21 -0.62 17.42
N HIS A 178 -2.98 -0.14 16.43
CA HIS A 178 -4.28 -0.70 16.11
C HIS A 178 -4.17 -1.96 15.27
N GLN A 179 -4.98 -2.95 15.64
CA GLN A 179 -5.16 -4.15 14.84
C GLN A 179 -5.96 -3.82 13.57
N MET A 180 -5.66 -4.50 12.48
CA MET A 180 -6.45 -4.45 11.27
C MET A 180 -7.83 -5.09 11.52
N GLU A 181 -8.90 -4.43 11.08
CA GLU A 181 -10.25 -4.98 11.12
C GLU A 181 -10.45 -5.90 9.91
N ASP A 182 -10.15 -7.16 10.09
CA ASP A 182 -10.21 -8.23 9.08
C ASP A 182 -11.05 -9.43 9.54
N SER A 183 -11.98 -9.19 10.48
CA SER A 183 -12.96 -10.22 10.87
C SER A 183 -13.81 -10.65 9.68
N GLN A 184 -14.33 -11.88 9.70
CA GLN A 184 -15.21 -12.40 8.64
C GLN A 184 -16.42 -11.50 8.39
N PHE A 185 -16.89 -10.81 9.42
CA PHE A 185 -17.99 -9.85 9.32
C PHE A 185 -17.57 -8.59 8.55
N ALA A 186 -16.36 -8.07 8.79
CA ALA A 186 -15.81 -6.94 8.03
C ALA A 186 -15.51 -7.37 6.59
N GLU A 187 -14.90 -8.55 6.41
CA GLU A 187 -14.58 -9.12 5.09
C GLU A 187 -15.82 -9.20 4.19
N ASP A 188 -16.94 -9.73 4.70
CA ASP A 188 -18.17 -9.88 3.92
C ASP A 188 -18.83 -8.53 3.57
N LYS A 189 -18.74 -7.54 4.47
CA LYS A 189 -19.38 -6.22 4.28
C LYS A 189 -18.54 -5.23 3.48
N ILE A 190 -17.20 -5.25 3.63
CA ILE A 190 -16.33 -4.21 3.12
C ILE A 190 -15.50 -4.70 1.92
N TYR A 191 -14.94 -5.94 1.99
CA TYR A 191 -13.97 -6.45 1.00
C TYR A 191 -14.62 -7.28 -0.11
N THR A 192 -15.86 -6.95 -0.48
CA THR A 192 -16.63 -7.59 -1.54
C THR A 192 -17.04 -6.58 -2.63
N GLU A 193 -17.35 -7.06 -3.83
CA GLU A 193 -17.91 -6.19 -4.88
C GLU A 193 -19.18 -5.48 -4.45
N MET A 194 -20.03 -6.17 -3.68
CA MET A 194 -21.29 -5.64 -3.17
C MET A 194 -21.02 -4.55 -2.14
N GLY A 195 -20.08 -4.75 -1.22
CA GLY A 195 -19.66 -3.74 -0.26
C GLY A 195 -19.19 -2.45 -0.94
N LEU A 196 -18.33 -2.60 -1.97
CA LEU A 196 -17.87 -1.48 -2.79
C LEU A 196 -19.02 -0.74 -3.49
N SER A 197 -19.95 -1.48 -4.14
CA SER A 197 -21.08 -0.89 -4.85
C SER A 197 -22.03 -0.16 -3.90
N ASN A 198 -22.26 -0.71 -2.72
CA ASN A 198 -23.08 -0.07 -1.69
C ASN A 198 -22.43 1.21 -1.17
N PHE A 199 -21.12 1.14 -0.85
CA PHE A 199 -20.38 2.34 -0.42
C PHE A 199 -20.39 3.44 -1.48
N TYR A 200 -20.20 3.07 -2.76
CA TYR A 200 -20.21 4.02 -3.87
C TYR A 200 -21.49 4.84 -3.96
N LYS A 201 -22.65 4.25 -3.64
CA LYS A 201 -23.97 4.90 -3.70
C LYS A 201 -24.26 5.86 -2.53
N LEU A 202 -23.45 5.85 -1.48
CA LEU A 202 -23.65 6.71 -0.32
C LEU A 202 -23.40 8.19 -0.65
N PRO A 203 -24.02 9.12 0.09
CA PRO A 203 -23.69 10.55 0.03
C PRO A 203 -22.24 10.82 0.42
N SER A 204 -21.62 11.85 -0.16
CA SER A 204 -20.20 12.19 0.05
C SER A 204 -19.84 12.40 1.53
N GLU A 205 -20.68 13.11 2.29
CA GLU A 205 -20.47 13.34 3.72
C GLU A 205 -20.42 12.03 4.52
N LEU A 206 -21.32 11.10 4.21
CA LEU A 206 -21.35 9.79 4.87
C LEU A 206 -20.11 8.96 4.49
N LYS A 207 -19.67 9.01 3.24
CA LYS A 207 -18.43 8.36 2.79
C LYS A 207 -17.22 8.85 3.58
N GLU A 208 -17.10 10.15 3.78
CA GLU A 208 -15.99 10.73 4.55
C GLU A 208 -15.98 10.23 5.99
N ASN A 209 -17.15 10.24 6.66
CA ASN A 209 -17.30 9.77 8.02
C ASN A 209 -16.96 8.28 8.15
N LEU A 210 -17.47 7.43 7.25
CA LEU A 210 -17.20 5.99 7.24
C LEU A 210 -15.73 5.68 6.93
N ASN A 211 -15.08 6.43 6.04
CA ASN A 211 -13.65 6.29 5.77
C ASN A 211 -12.80 6.59 7.01
N LYS A 212 -13.21 7.57 7.83
CA LYS A 212 -12.54 7.85 9.11
C LYS A 212 -12.81 6.75 10.14
N GLN A 213 -14.06 6.31 10.25
CA GLN A 213 -14.50 5.29 11.22
C GLN A 213 -13.86 3.93 10.96
N TYR A 214 -13.81 3.50 9.70
CA TYR A 214 -13.28 2.19 9.30
C TYR A 214 -11.85 2.24 8.78
N ARG A 215 -11.09 3.28 9.12
CA ARG A 215 -9.70 3.43 8.62
C ARG A 215 -8.82 2.21 8.92
N PHE A 216 -9.03 1.54 10.04
CA PHE A 216 -8.23 0.38 10.42
C PHE A 216 -8.56 -0.90 9.63
N ALA A 217 -9.60 -0.91 8.80
CA ALA A 217 -9.76 -1.94 7.79
C ALA A 217 -8.66 -1.90 6.71
N SER A 218 -7.92 -0.76 6.56
CA SER A 218 -6.79 -0.65 5.63
C SER A 218 -5.46 -0.28 6.31
N ASP A 219 -5.52 0.44 7.43
CA ASP A 219 -4.35 1.09 8.02
C ASP A 219 -3.88 0.40 9.32
N GLY A 220 -4.57 -0.65 9.77
CA GLY A 220 -4.20 -1.45 10.93
C GLY A 220 -3.05 -2.43 10.67
N ALA A 221 -2.48 -2.97 11.75
CA ALA A 221 -1.49 -4.02 11.68
C ALA A 221 -2.11 -5.41 11.84
N SER A 222 -1.57 -6.43 11.17
CA SER A 222 -2.04 -7.80 11.29
C SER A 222 -1.94 -8.29 12.74
N PRO A 223 -2.96 -8.99 13.27
CA PRO A 223 -2.93 -9.56 14.62
C PRO A 223 -1.66 -10.35 14.90
N HIS A 224 -1.27 -11.22 13.95
CA HIS A 224 -0.07 -12.03 14.06
C HIS A 224 1.21 -11.18 14.20
N THR A 225 1.35 -10.10 13.43
CA THR A 225 2.54 -9.22 13.53
C THR A 225 2.58 -8.50 14.87
N ILE A 226 1.43 -8.08 15.40
CA ILE A 226 1.35 -7.45 16.73
C ILE A 226 1.77 -8.45 17.80
N GLU A 227 1.27 -9.68 17.74
CA GLU A 227 1.62 -10.74 18.68
C GLU A 227 3.10 -11.09 18.61
N GLU A 228 3.65 -11.30 17.42
CA GLU A 228 5.06 -11.60 17.19
C GLU A 228 5.97 -10.52 17.79
N VAL A 229 5.70 -9.24 17.51
CA VAL A 229 6.47 -8.13 18.07
C VAL A 229 6.40 -8.16 19.59
N TYR A 230 5.22 -8.34 20.20
CA TYR A 230 5.11 -8.37 21.65
C TYR A 230 5.89 -9.55 22.27
N GLN A 231 5.85 -10.72 21.65
CA GLN A 231 6.62 -11.90 22.08
C GLN A 231 8.12 -11.65 21.97
N ILE A 232 8.60 -11.03 20.90
CA ILE A 232 10.00 -10.63 20.73
C ILE A 232 10.42 -9.66 21.84
N LEU A 233 9.64 -8.63 22.12
CA LEU A 233 9.93 -7.63 23.16
C LEU A 233 9.92 -8.26 24.55
N TYR A 234 8.99 -9.19 24.82
CA TYR A 234 8.96 -9.94 26.07
C TYR A 234 10.24 -10.80 26.23
N ALA A 235 10.60 -11.56 25.21
CA ALA A 235 11.81 -12.38 25.21
C ALA A 235 13.07 -11.53 25.37
N ASN A 236 13.16 -10.42 24.65
CA ASN A 236 14.27 -9.47 24.76
C ASN A 236 14.41 -8.89 26.17
N ARG A 237 13.31 -8.62 26.86
CA ARG A 237 13.33 -8.02 28.20
C ARG A 237 13.71 -8.99 29.29
N TYR A 238 13.25 -10.24 29.24
CA TYR A 238 13.33 -11.19 30.34
C TYR A 238 14.30 -12.35 30.09
N SER A 239 14.66 -12.64 28.86
CA SER A 239 15.70 -13.63 28.57
C SER A 239 17.08 -13.05 28.90
N LYS A 240 17.97 -13.91 29.42
CA LYS A 240 19.39 -13.61 29.59
C LYS A 240 20.24 -14.15 28.42
N ILE A 241 19.60 -14.60 27.36
CA ILE A 241 20.25 -15.21 26.19
C ILE A 241 20.45 -14.15 25.11
N GLY A 242 21.67 -13.99 24.63
CA GLY A 242 22.00 -13.07 23.54
C GLY A 242 22.11 -11.60 23.96
N LYS A 243 22.23 -10.75 22.93
CA LYS A 243 22.31 -9.28 23.09
C LYS A 243 20.93 -8.73 23.41
N GLN A 244 20.86 -7.88 24.43
CA GLN A 244 19.65 -7.15 24.77
C GLN A 244 19.65 -5.82 24.01
N ILE A 245 18.56 -5.57 23.27
CA ILE A 245 18.33 -4.30 22.57
C ILE A 245 17.39 -3.45 23.43
N LYS A 246 17.80 -2.23 23.76
CA LYS A 246 16.94 -1.29 24.47
C LYS A 246 15.78 -0.88 23.58
N PHE A 247 14.54 -1.11 24.01
CA PHE A 247 13.35 -0.75 23.27
C PHE A 247 12.54 0.33 23.98
N ASN A 248 12.25 1.43 23.27
CA ASN A 248 11.47 2.54 23.81
C ASN A 248 10.26 2.79 22.91
N ILE A 249 9.13 3.17 23.50
CA ILE A 249 7.92 3.62 22.81
C ILE A 249 7.53 5.00 23.34
N TYR A 250 7.29 5.92 22.41
CA TYR A 250 6.64 7.20 22.65
C TYR A 250 5.33 7.23 21.85
N SER A 251 4.26 6.73 22.49
CA SER A 251 2.89 6.86 21.97
C SER A 251 2.36 8.27 22.20
N GLU A 252 1.29 8.64 21.47
CA GLU A 252 0.68 9.97 21.54
C GLU A 252 1.70 11.10 21.26
N CYS A 253 2.73 10.78 20.47
CA CYS A 253 3.81 11.70 20.12
C CYS A 253 3.98 11.83 18.62
N SER A 254 4.37 13.00 18.18
CA SER A 254 4.79 13.29 16.82
C SER A 254 6.22 13.82 16.77
N VAL A 255 6.93 13.52 15.70
CA VAL A 255 8.20 14.19 15.39
C VAL A 255 7.86 15.57 14.83
N CYS A 256 8.45 16.61 15.40
CA CYS A 256 8.22 17.99 14.98
C CYS A 256 9.47 18.70 14.43
N ASP A 257 10.67 18.18 14.75
CA ASP A 257 11.92 18.71 14.22
C ASP A 257 13.01 17.63 14.16
N VAL A 258 13.89 17.74 13.17
CA VAL A 258 15.06 16.87 12.98
C VAL A 258 16.25 17.73 12.59
N THR A 259 17.34 17.62 13.34
CA THR A 259 18.60 18.35 13.08
C THR A 259 19.75 17.36 13.05
N GLU A 260 20.47 17.28 11.95
CA GLU A 260 21.72 16.55 11.84
C GLU A 260 22.87 17.38 12.39
N THR A 261 23.75 16.76 13.18
CA THR A 261 24.95 17.42 13.71
C THR A 261 26.19 16.88 13.02
N ASP A 262 27.05 17.80 12.53
CA ASP A 262 28.29 17.44 11.79
C ASP A 262 29.33 16.75 12.66
N LYS A 263 29.26 16.87 14.01
CA LYS A 263 30.36 16.46 14.89
C LYS A 263 30.39 15.00 15.28
N ASP A 264 29.21 14.30 15.33
CA ASP A 264 29.14 12.93 15.87
C ASP A 264 28.25 11.99 15.04
N LEU A 265 27.86 12.34 13.83
CA LEU A 265 26.89 11.59 13.04
C LEU A 265 25.52 11.37 13.77
N ASP A 266 25.27 12.16 14.80
CA ASP A 266 24.08 12.07 15.64
C ASP A 266 22.93 12.91 15.07
N ILE A 267 21.75 12.33 14.98
CA ILE A 267 20.54 13.03 14.54
C ILE A 267 19.73 13.37 15.79
N LYS A 268 19.56 14.66 16.05
CA LYS A 268 18.67 15.15 17.12
C LYS A 268 17.26 15.23 16.60
N VAL A 269 16.34 14.60 17.31
CA VAL A 269 14.93 14.53 16.96
C VAL A 269 14.11 15.10 18.10
N THR A 270 13.36 16.16 17.82
CA THR A 270 12.39 16.70 18.75
C THR A 270 11.06 16.00 18.56
N ILE A 271 10.59 15.34 19.61
CA ILE A 271 9.27 14.74 19.70
C ILE A 271 8.37 15.57 20.60
N GLU A 272 7.10 15.69 20.24
CA GLU A 272 6.08 16.42 20.99
C GLU A 272 4.89 15.52 21.30
N ASN A 273 4.45 15.48 22.55
CA ASN A 273 3.18 14.82 22.90
C ASN A 273 2.02 15.63 22.32
N ILE A 274 1.13 14.97 21.57
CA ILE A 274 0.07 15.64 20.79
C ILE A 274 -0.98 16.35 21.68
N TYR A 275 -1.13 15.95 22.93
CA TYR A 275 -2.09 16.53 23.88
C TYR A 275 -1.44 17.53 24.83
N SER A 276 -0.41 17.13 25.56
CA SER A 276 0.24 17.99 26.57
C SER A 276 1.18 19.05 26.01
N LYS A 277 1.56 18.91 24.71
CA LYS A 277 2.54 19.75 24.03
C LYS A 277 3.95 19.74 24.63
N ASN A 278 4.19 18.83 25.57
CA ASN A 278 5.52 18.65 26.13
C ASN A 278 6.47 18.08 25.07
N GLN A 279 7.65 18.69 24.98
CA GLN A 279 8.67 18.28 24.02
C GLN A 279 9.81 17.57 24.71
N LYS A 280 10.43 16.65 23.95
CA LYS A 280 11.63 15.93 24.33
C LYS A 280 12.55 15.77 23.14
N ILE A 281 13.85 15.95 23.35
CA ILE A 281 14.87 15.66 22.36
C ILE A 281 15.39 14.25 22.59
N ILE A 282 15.43 13.46 21.53
CA ILE A 282 16.03 12.12 21.47
C ILE A 282 17.09 12.09 20.37
N SER A 283 18.05 11.14 20.49
CA SER A 283 19.11 10.97 19.51
C SER A 283 18.91 9.67 18.75
N ALA A 284 19.25 9.67 17.48
CA ALA A 284 19.27 8.51 16.61
C ALA A 284 20.44 8.56 15.63
N ASP A 285 20.92 7.40 15.19
CA ASP A 285 21.89 7.29 14.09
C ASP A 285 21.16 7.14 12.73
N MET A 286 19.93 6.62 12.80
CA MET A 286 19.07 6.38 11.62
C MET A 286 17.60 6.63 11.97
N ILE A 287 16.87 7.24 11.03
CA ILE A 287 15.43 7.46 11.13
C ILE A 287 14.72 6.77 9.99
N ILE A 288 13.78 5.89 10.31
CA ILE A 288 12.95 5.17 9.35
C ILE A 288 11.52 5.70 9.45
N LEU A 289 11.07 6.37 8.40
CA LEU A 289 9.72 6.93 8.33
C LEU A 289 8.74 5.83 7.90
N ALA A 290 8.11 5.16 8.86
CA ALA A 290 7.02 4.21 8.64
C ALA A 290 5.66 4.93 8.72
N THR A 291 5.57 6.08 8.09
CA THR A 291 4.47 7.05 8.16
C THR A 291 3.31 6.74 7.21
N GLY A 292 3.44 5.65 6.44
CA GLY A 292 2.42 5.21 5.49
C GLY A 292 2.50 5.92 4.14
N TYR A 293 1.38 5.93 3.43
CA TYR A 293 1.32 6.39 2.04
C TYR A 293 0.13 7.31 1.83
N LYS A 294 0.23 8.20 0.84
CA LYS A 294 -0.87 9.07 0.39
C LYS A 294 -1.28 8.75 -1.04
N GLN A 295 -2.56 8.78 -1.30
CA GLN A 295 -3.09 8.77 -2.66
C GLN A 295 -2.74 10.10 -3.34
N TYR A 296 -2.49 10.06 -4.65
CA TYR A 296 -2.25 11.25 -5.42
C TYR A 296 -2.73 11.05 -6.86
N PHE A 297 -3.27 12.09 -7.45
CA PHE A 297 -3.58 12.08 -8.88
C PHE A 297 -2.34 12.54 -9.67
N PRO A 298 -1.83 11.73 -10.62
CA PRO A 298 -0.57 12.00 -11.32
C PRO A 298 -0.74 13.07 -12.41
N LYS A 299 -0.95 14.33 -12.03
CA LYS A 299 -1.17 15.45 -12.97
C LYS A 299 -0.03 15.57 -13.98
N GLU A 300 1.18 15.27 -13.53
CA GLU A 300 2.45 15.44 -14.28
C GLU A 300 2.54 14.61 -15.57
N ILE A 301 1.74 13.56 -15.69
CA ILE A 301 1.72 12.75 -16.93
C ILE A 301 0.62 13.17 -17.92
N PHE A 302 -0.24 14.10 -17.57
CA PHE A 302 -1.33 14.56 -18.43
C PHE A 302 -1.07 15.96 -18.99
N SER A 303 -1.51 16.20 -20.24
CA SER A 303 -1.54 17.56 -20.78
C SER A 303 -2.57 18.43 -20.06
N ASP A 304 -2.35 19.75 -20.06
CA ASP A 304 -3.29 20.72 -19.46
C ASP A 304 -4.68 20.62 -20.10
N GLU A 305 -4.76 20.29 -21.39
CA GLU A 305 -6.02 20.06 -22.09
C GLU A 305 -6.82 18.93 -21.45
N ILE A 306 -6.19 17.75 -21.18
CA ILE A 306 -6.85 16.64 -20.49
C ILE A 306 -7.24 17.05 -19.07
N LEU A 307 -6.33 17.70 -18.34
CA LEU A 307 -6.58 18.11 -16.94
C LEU A 307 -7.76 19.07 -16.81
N SER A 308 -7.96 19.95 -17.79
CA SER A 308 -9.08 20.91 -17.78
C SER A 308 -10.45 20.26 -18.04
N LYS A 309 -10.48 19.07 -18.65
CA LYS A 309 -11.69 18.29 -18.97
C LYS A 309 -12.05 17.24 -17.92
N ILE A 310 -11.19 17.01 -16.91
CA ILE A 310 -11.48 16.10 -15.81
C ILE A 310 -12.28 16.84 -14.75
N LYS A 311 -13.48 16.33 -14.46
CA LYS A 311 -14.34 16.89 -13.40
C LYS A 311 -13.78 16.60 -12.01
N LYS A 312 -13.94 17.58 -11.14
CA LYS A 312 -13.55 17.53 -9.72
C LYS A 312 -14.74 17.81 -8.84
N ASP A 313 -14.74 17.23 -7.65
CA ASP A 313 -15.70 17.54 -6.59
C ASP A 313 -15.34 18.85 -5.86
N ASP A 314 -16.18 19.24 -4.90
CA ASP A 314 -15.98 20.46 -4.10
C ASP A 314 -14.68 20.44 -3.26
N ASN A 315 -14.12 19.26 -3.02
CA ASN A 315 -12.84 19.06 -2.32
C ASN A 315 -11.65 18.94 -3.29
N TYR A 316 -11.83 19.26 -4.57
CA TYR A 316 -10.83 19.15 -5.63
C TYR A 316 -10.35 17.71 -5.92
N ASN A 317 -11.04 16.69 -5.45
CA ASN A 317 -10.77 15.31 -5.84
C ASN A 317 -11.34 15.04 -7.25
N VAL A 318 -10.67 14.20 -8.03
CA VAL A 318 -11.18 13.77 -9.34
C VAL A 318 -12.45 12.93 -9.16
N CYS A 319 -13.49 13.21 -9.93
CA CYS A 319 -14.72 12.44 -9.92
C CYS A 319 -14.51 11.09 -10.61
N ILE A 320 -14.73 10.00 -9.86
CA ILE A 320 -14.52 8.62 -10.33
C ILE A 320 -15.88 7.90 -10.32
N SER A 321 -16.26 7.31 -11.44
CA SER A 321 -17.48 6.51 -11.57
C SER A 321 -17.33 5.12 -10.92
N GLU A 322 -18.43 4.40 -10.71
CA GLU A 322 -18.43 3.07 -10.09
C GLU A 322 -17.54 2.04 -10.82
N ASN A 323 -17.31 2.22 -12.12
CA ASN A 323 -16.44 1.37 -12.94
C ASN A 323 -15.00 1.90 -13.04
N TYR A 324 -14.60 2.82 -12.14
CA TYR A 324 -13.28 3.45 -12.08
C TYR A 324 -12.92 4.39 -13.23
N SER A 325 -13.86 4.73 -14.15
CA SER A 325 -13.58 5.78 -15.13
C SER A 325 -13.68 7.16 -14.49
N LEU A 326 -12.79 8.07 -14.88
CA LEU A 326 -12.91 9.48 -14.54
C LEU A 326 -14.14 10.08 -15.27
N GLU A 327 -14.81 11.03 -14.62
CA GLU A 327 -15.73 11.94 -15.31
C GLU A 327 -14.89 12.91 -16.15
N TYR A 328 -14.81 12.61 -17.46
CA TYR A 328 -13.92 13.26 -18.41
C TYR A 328 -14.71 13.67 -19.66
N GLU A 329 -14.62 14.94 -20.04
CA GLU A 329 -15.41 15.53 -21.15
C GLU A 329 -14.73 15.40 -22.52
N GLY A 330 -13.61 14.67 -22.61
CA GLY A 330 -12.91 14.39 -23.86
C GLY A 330 -13.31 13.06 -24.49
N LYS A 331 -12.59 12.67 -25.53
CA LYS A 331 -12.80 11.41 -26.25
C LYS A 331 -11.99 10.27 -25.61
N GLY A 332 -12.56 9.07 -25.64
CA GLY A 332 -11.98 7.91 -24.96
C GLY A 332 -12.34 7.87 -23.47
N LYS A 333 -11.78 6.90 -22.75
CA LYS A 333 -11.97 6.75 -21.31
C LYS A 333 -10.64 6.73 -20.57
N ILE A 334 -10.60 7.37 -19.43
CA ILE A 334 -9.50 7.34 -18.48
C ILE A 334 -9.97 6.59 -17.25
N PHE A 335 -9.40 5.41 -16.96
CA PHE A 335 -9.62 4.68 -15.72
C PHE A 335 -8.52 5.04 -14.73
N TYR A 336 -8.90 5.31 -13.49
CA TYR A 336 -7.95 5.68 -12.44
C TYR A 336 -8.09 4.74 -11.24
N LEU A 337 -7.01 4.02 -10.94
CA LEU A 337 -6.97 2.97 -9.94
C LEU A 337 -6.10 3.37 -8.73
N ASN A 338 -6.46 2.87 -7.56
CA ASN A 338 -5.78 3.14 -6.28
C ASN A 338 -5.82 4.62 -5.84
N GLY A 339 -6.76 5.39 -6.34
CA GLY A 339 -6.97 6.79 -5.96
C GLY A 339 -8.42 7.09 -5.59
N GLY A 340 -9.24 6.06 -5.43
CA GLY A 340 -10.69 6.18 -5.24
C GLY A 340 -11.19 6.03 -3.80
N LYS A 341 -10.35 6.18 -2.76
CA LYS A 341 -10.79 6.02 -1.37
C LYS A 341 -11.98 6.93 -1.01
N HIS A 342 -12.04 8.13 -1.58
CA HIS A 342 -13.15 9.06 -1.39
C HIS A 342 -14.47 8.63 -2.06
N THR A 343 -14.42 7.78 -3.08
CA THR A 343 -15.60 7.27 -3.82
C THR A 343 -15.92 5.81 -3.51
N HIS A 344 -14.91 4.95 -3.36
CA HIS A 344 -15.02 3.49 -3.24
C HIS A 344 -14.70 2.97 -1.82
N GLY A 345 -14.30 3.83 -0.88
CA GLY A 345 -14.05 3.48 0.52
C GLY A 345 -12.62 3.04 0.82
N VAL A 346 -12.38 2.77 2.11
CA VAL A 346 -11.06 2.41 2.66
C VAL A 346 -10.41 1.22 1.97
N VAL A 347 -11.18 0.33 1.39
CA VAL A 347 -10.72 -0.91 0.75
C VAL A 347 -10.34 -0.73 -0.72
N ASP A 348 -10.55 0.44 -1.32
CA ASP A 348 -10.20 0.68 -2.73
C ASP A 348 -8.77 0.24 -3.07
N PRO A 349 -7.73 0.50 -2.26
CA PRO A 349 -6.38 0.05 -2.57
C PRO A 349 -6.13 -1.45 -2.34
N ASN A 350 -7.09 -2.21 -1.80
CA ASN A 350 -6.86 -3.60 -1.43
C ASN A 350 -6.66 -4.52 -2.64
N LEU A 351 -5.63 -5.37 -2.59
CA LEU A 351 -5.29 -6.31 -3.67
C LEU A 351 -6.37 -7.36 -3.91
N SER A 352 -7.17 -7.71 -2.89
CA SER A 352 -8.26 -8.69 -3.01
C SER A 352 -9.33 -8.32 -4.05
N LEU A 353 -9.42 -7.04 -4.40
CA LEU A 353 -10.41 -6.51 -5.33
C LEU A 353 -9.87 -6.33 -6.77
N ASN A 354 -8.60 -6.65 -7.02
CA ASN A 354 -7.98 -6.42 -8.33
C ASN A 354 -8.70 -7.14 -9.47
N ALA A 355 -9.04 -8.41 -9.30
CA ALA A 355 -9.74 -9.20 -10.31
C ALA A 355 -11.12 -8.60 -10.64
N SER A 356 -11.89 -8.28 -9.61
CA SER A 356 -13.22 -7.68 -9.72
C SER A 356 -13.18 -6.29 -10.35
N ARG A 357 -12.19 -5.49 -9.97
CA ARG A 357 -11.95 -4.15 -10.54
C ARG A 357 -11.62 -4.23 -12.03
N ALA A 358 -10.68 -5.11 -12.40
CA ALA A 358 -10.34 -5.36 -13.80
C ALA A 358 -11.56 -5.78 -14.62
N ARG A 359 -12.40 -6.69 -14.08
CA ARG A 359 -13.66 -7.10 -14.72
C ARG A 359 -14.61 -5.93 -14.95
N LYS A 360 -14.84 -5.06 -13.96
CA LYS A 360 -15.70 -3.86 -14.11
C LYS A 360 -15.21 -2.96 -15.24
N ILE A 361 -13.92 -2.76 -15.35
CA ILE A 361 -13.31 -1.97 -16.44
C ILE A 361 -13.58 -2.63 -17.80
N VAL A 362 -13.27 -3.91 -17.92
CA VAL A 362 -13.46 -4.65 -19.20
C VAL A 362 -14.92 -4.62 -19.63
N LEU A 363 -15.87 -4.88 -18.72
CA LEU A 363 -17.31 -4.82 -19.02
C LEU A 363 -17.79 -3.43 -19.45
N SER A 364 -17.11 -2.37 -19.02
CA SER A 364 -17.41 -1.00 -19.44
C SER A 364 -16.91 -0.67 -20.85
N LEU A 365 -15.93 -1.43 -21.33
CA LEU A 365 -15.33 -1.29 -22.66
C LEU A 365 -15.95 -2.27 -23.67
N ASP A 366 -16.20 -3.49 -23.23
CA ASP A 366 -16.77 -4.57 -24.07
C ASP A 366 -17.97 -5.20 -23.38
N LYS A 367 -19.15 -4.87 -23.88
CA LYS A 367 -20.43 -5.40 -23.40
C LYS A 367 -20.64 -6.89 -23.73
N THR A 368 -19.84 -7.45 -24.64
CA THR A 368 -19.88 -8.86 -25.00
C THR A 368 -19.10 -9.75 -24.05
N PHE A 369 -18.25 -9.16 -23.20
CA PHE A 369 -17.52 -9.89 -22.18
C PHE A 369 -18.49 -10.65 -21.25
N PRO A 370 -18.20 -11.90 -20.88
CA PRO A 370 -19.10 -12.72 -20.07
C PRO A 370 -19.49 -12.02 -18.78
N LYS A 371 -20.81 -11.93 -18.54
CA LYS A 371 -21.33 -11.37 -17.31
C LYS A 371 -20.88 -12.24 -16.13
N PRO A 372 -20.55 -11.63 -14.98
CA PRO A 372 -20.18 -12.38 -13.79
C PRO A 372 -21.34 -13.26 -13.31
N VAL A 373 -21.01 -14.43 -12.80
CA VAL A 373 -21.92 -15.14 -11.91
C VAL A 373 -22.14 -14.24 -10.69
N LYS A 374 -23.42 -14.00 -10.34
CA LYS A 374 -23.73 -13.21 -9.15
C LYS A 374 -23.14 -13.92 -7.94
N GLN A 375 -22.20 -13.27 -7.27
CA GLN A 375 -21.65 -13.77 -6.02
C GLN A 375 -22.63 -13.43 -4.90
N ASP A 376 -22.86 -14.40 -4.04
CA ASP A 376 -23.67 -14.23 -2.84
C ASP A 376 -22.76 -13.94 -1.63
N THR A 377 -23.29 -13.25 -0.63
CA THR A 377 -22.63 -13.01 0.64
C THR A 377 -23.53 -13.47 1.77
N ILE A 378 -22.96 -13.87 2.92
CA ILE A 378 -23.73 -14.37 4.06
C ILE A 378 -24.74 -13.31 4.54
N PHE A 379 -24.37 -12.05 4.49
CA PHE A 379 -25.26 -10.97 4.95
C PHE A 379 -26.24 -10.49 3.88
N GLY A 380 -26.31 -11.14 2.70
CA GLY A 380 -27.25 -10.86 1.62
C GLY A 380 -27.42 -9.35 1.45
N GLY A 381 -26.76 -8.73 0.55
CA GLY A 381 -26.68 -7.29 0.49
C GLY A 381 -28.01 -6.62 0.73
N THR A 382 -28.07 -5.55 1.20
CA THR A 382 -29.03 -4.45 1.21
C THR A 382 -29.43 -3.99 2.60
N ILE A 383 -29.01 -2.86 2.79
CA ILE A 383 -29.85 -1.83 3.39
C ILE A 383 -30.63 -1.16 2.27
#